data_d7535807e8ee543ca11390da3b3257b4
#
_entry.id   d7535807e8ee543ca11390da3b3257b4
#
_cell.length_a   1.000
_cell.length_b   1.000
_cell.length_c   1.000
_cell.angle_alpha   90.00
_cell.angle_beta   90.00
_cell.angle_gamma   90.00
#
_symmetry.space_group_name_H-M   'P 1'
#
loop_
_entity.id
_entity.type
_entity.pdbx_description
1 polymer ?
#
loop_
_entity_poly.entity_id
_entity_poly.type
_entity_poly.pdbx_seq_one_letter_code
_entity_poly.pdbx_strand_id
1 'polypeptide(L)'
;MQRDYYQILGVTQNASPHAIRAAFVRLSKRYHPDMPGSESGLQSRLHDVQQAYHCLSDTNARALHDRMLDESRRLHMAQQRAVQRRLWRYDRRHPHPTPRVYRRGRWRVGLIVAALLGLIVLAAVQFG
;
A
#
# COMPACT_ATOMS: atom_id res chain seq x y z
N MET A 1 -2.46 7.72 17.44
CA MET A 1 -3.15 7.29 16.20
C MET A 1 -4.64 7.27 16.49
N GLN A 2 -5.44 8.00 15.70
CA GLN A 2 -6.89 8.01 15.84
C GLN A 2 -7.46 6.69 15.35
N ARG A 3 -8.36 6.06 16.14
CA ARG A 3 -9.03 4.81 15.76
C ARG A 3 -10.06 5.11 14.67
N ASP A 4 -10.03 4.36 13.60
CA ASP A 4 -11.04 4.45 12.52
C ASP A 4 -12.18 3.47 12.82
N TYR A 5 -13.32 3.99 13.28
CA TYR A 5 -14.49 3.20 13.64
C TYR A 5 -15.12 2.47 12.44
N TYR A 6 -14.97 3.00 11.24
CA TYR A 6 -15.41 2.31 10.02
C TYR A 6 -14.61 1.05 9.75
N GLN A 7 -13.29 1.10 9.99
CA GLN A 7 -12.43 -0.08 9.86
C GLN A 7 -12.75 -1.14 10.94
N ILE A 8 -13.06 -0.71 12.16
CA ILE A 8 -13.45 -1.63 13.25
C ILE A 8 -14.72 -2.41 12.88
N LEU A 9 -15.74 -1.75 12.32
CA LEU A 9 -16.95 -2.39 11.85
C LEU A 9 -16.81 -3.10 10.50
N GLY A 10 -15.72 -2.85 9.75
CA GLY A 10 -15.51 -3.39 8.41
C GLY A 10 -16.50 -2.83 7.38
N VAL A 11 -16.83 -1.54 7.49
CA VAL A 11 -17.72 -0.83 6.57
C VAL A 11 -17.02 0.37 5.94
N THR A 12 -17.56 0.89 4.85
CA THR A 12 -17.05 2.11 4.20
C THR A 12 -17.53 3.36 4.92
N GLN A 13 -16.83 4.49 4.77
CA GLN A 13 -17.26 5.78 5.34
C GLN A 13 -18.65 6.23 4.84
N ASN A 14 -19.01 5.84 3.62
CA ASN A 14 -20.32 6.16 3.02
C ASN A 14 -21.40 5.13 3.37
N ALA A 15 -21.14 4.22 4.34
CA ALA A 15 -22.11 3.20 4.72
C ALA A 15 -23.40 3.82 5.27
N SER A 16 -24.54 3.24 4.87
CA SER A 16 -25.85 3.62 5.39
C SER A 16 -25.97 3.24 6.86
N PRO A 17 -26.86 3.90 7.64
CA PRO A 17 -27.13 3.53 9.02
C PRO A 17 -27.54 2.05 9.16
N HIS A 18 -28.27 1.53 8.20
CA HIS A 18 -28.66 0.12 8.15
C HIS A 18 -27.43 -0.81 8.01
N ALA A 19 -26.47 -0.47 7.13
CA ALA A 19 -25.24 -1.25 6.97
C ALA A 19 -24.36 -1.23 8.22
N ILE A 20 -24.27 -0.08 8.91
CA ILE A 20 -23.55 0.07 10.19
C ILE A 20 -24.18 -0.84 11.25
N ARG A 21 -25.52 -0.82 11.38
CA ARG A 21 -26.25 -1.68 12.31
C ARG A 21 -26.07 -3.16 11.99
N ALA A 22 -26.17 -3.54 10.72
CA ALA A 22 -25.96 -4.94 10.29
C ALA A 22 -24.55 -5.44 10.61
N ALA A 23 -23.53 -4.61 10.38
CA ALA A 23 -22.15 -4.92 10.74
C ALA A 23 -21.98 -5.09 12.25
N PHE A 24 -22.56 -4.20 13.05
CA PHE A 24 -22.54 -4.29 14.50
C PHE A 24 -23.16 -5.61 14.99
N VAL A 25 -24.35 -5.97 14.53
CA VAL A 25 -25.04 -7.23 14.95
C VAL A 25 -24.21 -8.45 14.58
N ARG A 26 -23.63 -8.47 13.37
CA ARG A 26 -22.78 -9.58 12.92
C ARG A 26 -21.53 -9.73 13.79
N LEU A 27 -20.85 -8.63 14.11
CA LEU A 27 -19.63 -8.65 14.91
C LEU A 27 -19.91 -8.94 16.39
N SER A 28 -21.00 -8.41 16.95
CA SER A 28 -21.42 -8.70 18.32
C SER A 28 -21.72 -10.18 18.52
N LYS A 29 -22.38 -10.83 17.55
CA LYS A 29 -22.58 -12.28 17.57
C LYS A 29 -21.25 -13.05 17.50
N ARG A 30 -20.31 -12.59 16.67
CA ARG A 30 -19.02 -13.24 16.49
C ARG A 30 -18.13 -13.14 17.73
N TYR A 31 -18.19 -12.03 18.46
CA TYR A 31 -17.35 -11.77 19.64
C TYR A 31 -18.11 -11.97 20.96
N HIS A 32 -19.26 -12.69 20.93
CA HIS A 32 -20.03 -12.97 22.13
C HIS A 32 -19.24 -13.84 23.11
N PRO A 33 -19.23 -13.52 24.41
CA PRO A 33 -18.46 -14.27 25.41
C PRO A 33 -18.89 -15.73 25.55
N ASP A 34 -20.14 -16.09 25.21
CA ASP A 34 -20.66 -17.47 25.24
C ASP A 34 -20.18 -18.36 24.10
N MET A 35 -19.43 -17.80 23.13
CA MET A 35 -18.91 -18.62 22.04
C MET A 35 -17.72 -19.46 22.51
N PRO A 36 -17.69 -20.77 22.19
CA PRO A 36 -16.57 -21.62 22.54
C PRO A 36 -15.27 -21.10 21.91
N GLY A 37 -14.26 -20.87 22.75
CA GLY A 37 -12.97 -20.29 22.32
C GLY A 37 -12.83 -18.78 22.56
N SER A 38 -13.70 -18.18 23.40
CA SER A 38 -13.57 -16.77 23.78
C SER A 38 -12.36 -16.56 24.70
N GLU A 39 -11.20 -16.30 24.09
CA GLU A 39 -10.02 -15.83 24.79
C GLU A 39 -10.19 -14.37 25.22
N SER A 40 -9.41 -13.93 26.23
CA SER A 40 -9.46 -12.56 26.79
C SER A 40 -9.37 -11.43 25.75
N GLY A 41 -8.82 -11.71 24.55
CA GLY A 41 -8.75 -10.79 23.44
C GLY A 41 -10.07 -10.51 22.71
N LEU A 42 -11.09 -11.37 22.82
CA LEU A 42 -12.39 -11.18 22.18
C LEU A 42 -13.24 -10.14 22.90
N GLN A 43 -13.10 -10.05 24.21
CA GLN A 43 -13.84 -9.08 25.02
C GLN A 43 -13.42 -7.63 24.69
N SER A 44 -12.12 -7.40 24.48
CA SER A 44 -11.63 -6.08 24.05
C SER A 44 -12.14 -5.72 22.64
N ARG A 45 -12.21 -6.68 21.72
CA ARG A 45 -12.76 -6.48 20.38
C ARG A 45 -14.27 -6.17 20.41
N LEU A 46 -15.03 -6.84 21.26
CA LEU A 46 -16.45 -6.56 21.45
C LEU A 46 -16.64 -5.12 21.95
N HIS A 47 -15.84 -4.69 22.92
CA HIS A 47 -15.86 -3.32 23.42
C HIS A 47 -15.56 -2.29 22.29
N ASP A 48 -14.53 -2.55 21.49
CA ASP A 48 -14.19 -1.70 20.35
C ASP A 48 -15.35 -1.60 19.32
N VAL A 49 -16.03 -2.72 19.03
CA VAL A 49 -17.21 -2.79 18.16
C VAL A 49 -18.38 -1.99 18.73
N GLN A 50 -18.64 -2.11 20.03
CA GLN A 50 -19.71 -1.35 20.71
C GLN A 50 -19.41 0.16 20.67
N GLN A 51 -18.19 0.56 20.96
CA GLN A 51 -17.75 1.96 20.90
C GLN A 51 -17.87 2.54 19.48
N ALA A 52 -17.46 1.77 18.47
CA ALA A 52 -17.57 2.15 17.06
C ALA A 52 -19.03 2.35 16.65
N TYR A 53 -19.92 1.43 17.04
CA TYR A 53 -21.34 1.54 16.75
C TYR A 53 -21.96 2.75 17.45
N HIS A 54 -21.66 2.98 18.71
CA HIS A 54 -22.17 4.12 19.47
C HIS A 54 -21.80 5.45 18.78
N CYS A 55 -20.55 5.59 18.33
CA CYS A 55 -20.12 6.81 17.63
C CYS A 55 -20.75 6.96 16.24
N LEU A 56 -20.88 5.88 15.46
CA LEU A 56 -21.34 5.95 14.08
C LEU A 56 -22.87 5.92 13.93
N SER A 57 -23.62 5.52 14.97
CA SER A 57 -25.07 5.53 15.00
C SER A 57 -25.64 6.93 15.27
N ASP A 58 -24.92 7.78 15.99
CA ASP A 58 -25.29 9.18 16.19
C ASP A 58 -24.74 10.05 15.07
N THR A 59 -25.60 10.81 14.42
CA THR A 59 -25.23 11.69 13.28
C THR A 59 -24.22 12.77 13.67
N ASN A 60 -24.32 13.32 14.87
CA ASN A 60 -23.42 14.38 15.34
C ASN A 60 -22.04 13.81 15.68
N ALA A 61 -22.00 12.69 16.42
CA ALA A 61 -20.77 12.00 16.75
C ALA A 61 -20.06 11.50 15.49
N ARG A 62 -20.80 10.95 14.53
CA ARG A 62 -20.29 10.53 13.23
C ARG A 62 -19.65 11.69 12.47
N ALA A 63 -20.36 12.84 12.37
CA ALA A 63 -19.82 14.02 11.68
C ALA A 63 -18.54 14.55 12.32
N LEU A 64 -18.46 14.52 13.66
CA LEU A 64 -17.24 14.89 14.38
C LEU A 64 -16.11 13.92 14.07
N HIS A 65 -16.37 12.62 14.12
CA HIS A 65 -15.40 11.58 13.79
C HIS A 65 -14.86 11.72 12.37
N ASP A 66 -15.74 11.99 11.38
CA ASP A 66 -15.35 12.20 9.98
C ASP A 66 -14.40 13.40 9.83
N ARG A 67 -14.70 14.53 10.50
CA ARG A 67 -13.83 15.71 10.50
C ARG A 67 -12.44 15.38 11.07
N MET A 68 -12.38 14.62 12.16
CA MET A 68 -11.12 14.23 12.78
C MET A 68 -10.31 13.26 11.90
N LEU A 69 -10.97 12.35 11.19
CA LEU A 69 -10.31 11.46 10.21
C LEU A 69 -9.75 12.26 9.03
N ASP A 70 -10.50 13.22 8.51
CA ASP A 70 -10.05 14.05 7.39
C ASP A 70 -8.86 14.93 7.78
N GLU A 71 -8.88 15.52 8.97
CA GLU A 71 -7.76 16.29 9.48
C GLU A 71 -6.50 15.41 9.66
N SER A 72 -6.66 14.23 10.25
CA SER A 72 -5.58 13.25 10.39
C SER A 72 -4.97 12.89 9.03
N ARG A 73 -5.80 12.63 8.02
CA ARG A 73 -5.36 12.35 6.64
C ARG A 73 -4.60 13.53 6.03
N ARG A 74 -5.11 14.76 6.21
CA ARG A 74 -4.44 15.97 5.72
C ARG A 74 -3.05 16.14 6.33
N LEU A 75 -2.92 15.93 7.64
CA LEU A 75 -1.64 15.99 8.34
C LEU A 75 -0.66 14.92 7.85
N HIS A 76 -1.11 13.68 7.69
CA HIS A 76 -0.28 12.61 7.14
C HIS A 76 0.21 12.90 5.73
N MET A 77 -0.68 13.38 4.86
CA MET A 77 -0.32 13.76 3.49
C MET A 77 0.65 14.95 3.45
N ALA A 78 0.47 15.93 4.34
CA ALA A 78 1.39 17.06 4.46
C ALA A 78 2.79 16.59 4.92
N GLN A 79 2.86 15.68 5.88
CA GLN A 79 4.09 15.07 6.34
C GLN A 79 4.80 14.30 5.23
N GLN A 80 4.08 13.44 4.50
CA GLN A 80 4.63 12.69 3.38
C GLN A 80 5.19 13.62 2.29
N ARG A 81 4.45 14.67 1.93
CA ARG A 81 4.91 15.68 0.97
C ARG A 81 6.15 16.43 1.46
N ALA A 82 6.26 16.69 2.76
CA ALA A 82 7.42 17.34 3.35
C ALA A 82 8.67 16.44 3.29
N VAL A 83 8.51 15.14 3.60
CA VAL A 83 9.59 14.14 3.49
C VAL A 83 10.04 14.00 2.04
N GLN A 84 9.10 13.86 1.10
CA GLN A 84 9.44 13.77 -0.33
C GLN A 84 10.18 15.00 -0.82
N ARG A 85 9.76 16.20 -0.41
CA ARG A 85 10.47 17.46 -0.75
C ARG A 85 11.89 17.50 -0.19
N ARG A 86 12.14 16.92 1.01
CA ARG A 86 13.49 16.80 1.57
C ARG A 86 14.34 15.81 0.76
N LEU A 87 13.82 14.65 0.43
CA LEU A 87 14.52 13.65 -0.40
C LEU A 87 14.88 14.22 -1.77
N TRP A 88 13.94 14.88 -2.42
CA TRP A 88 14.16 15.50 -3.73
C TRP A 88 15.26 16.56 -3.72
N ARG A 89 15.35 17.36 -2.63
CA ARG A 89 16.44 18.32 -2.43
C ARG A 89 17.78 17.63 -2.18
N TYR A 90 17.77 16.49 -1.49
CA TYR A 90 18.96 15.70 -1.25
C TYR A 90 19.48 15.10 -2.55
N ASP A 91 18.63 14.43 -3.33
CA ASP A 91 18.98 13.82 -4.61
C ASP A 91 19.51 14.82 -5.63
N ARG A 92 18.95 16.02 -5.63
CA ARG A 92 19.43 17.11 -6.51
C ARG A 92 20.85 17.58 -6.13
N ARG A 93 21.20 17.54 -4.85
CA ARG A 93 22.55 17.91 -4.37
C ARG A 93 23.55 16.77 -4.49
N HIS A 94 23.08 15.54 -4.49
CA HIS A 94 23.87 14.31 -4.55
C HIS A 94 23.32 13.43 -5.69
N PRO A 95 23.54 13.84 -6.97
CA PRO A 95 23.09 13.01 -8.07
C PRO A 95 23.79 11.66 -7.97
N HIS A 96 22.99 10.59 -7.82
CA HIS A 96 23.51 9.25 -7.85
C HIS A 96 24.23 9.06 -9.17
N PRO A 97 25.49 8.56 -9.18
CA PRO A 97 26.13 8.22 -10.42
C PRO A 97 25.22 7.23 -11.14
N THR A 98 24.65 7.66 -12.24
CA THR A 98 23.87 6.74 -13.09
C THR A 98 24.74 5.53 -13.31
N PRO A 99 24.28 4.30 -13.05
CA PRO A 99 25.07 3.13 -13.36
C PRO A 99 25.41 3.24 -14.83
N ARG A 100 26.70 3.50 -15.13
CA ARG A 100 27.20 3.43 -16.50
C ARG A 100 26.88 2.02 -16.94
N VAL A 101 25.74 1.86 -17.64
CA VAL A 101 25.41 0.61 -18.30
C VAL A 101 26.61 0.37 -19.24
N TYR A 102 27.50 -0.51 -18.77
CA TYR A 102 28.74 -0.86 -19.44
C TYR A 102 28.38 -1.54 -20.76
N ARG A 103 28.21 -0.71 -21.78
CA ARG A 103 27.84 -1.10 -23.15
C ARG A 103 28.99 -1.82 -23.87
N ARG A 104 30.01 -2.31 -23.12
CA ARG A 104 31.18 -2.99 -23.66
C ARG A 104 30.93 -4.38 -24.27
N GLY A 105 29.77 -4.99 -24.00
CA GLY A 105 29.49 -6.36 -24.50
C GLY A 105 29.03 -6.46 -25.95
N ARG A 106 28.38 -5.43 -26.50
CA ARG A 106 27.77 -5.54 -27.83
C ARG A 106 28.77 -5.43 -28.99
N TRP A 107 29.85 -4.71 -28.81
CA TRP A 107 30.88 -4.58 -29.85
C TRP A 107 31.70 -5.86 -30.03
N ARG A 108 31.96 -6.59 -28.96
CA ARG A 108 32.68 -7.89 -29.04
C ARG A 108 31.85 -8.93 -29.75
N VAL A 109 30.56 -9.00 -29.52
CA VAL A 109 29.61 -9.91 -30.21
C VAL A 109 29.56 -9.58 -31.71
N GLY A 110 29.50 -8.31 -32.08
CA GLY A 110 29.53 -7.86 -33.48
C GLY A 110 30.84 -8.26 -34.19
N LEU A 111 32.01 -8.12 -33.53
CA LEU A 111 33.29 -8.52 -34.12
C LEU A 111 33.40 -10.04 -34.27
N ILE A 112 32.88 -10.83 -33.33
CA ILE A 112 32.89 -12.31 -33.43
C ILE A 112 32.01 -12.77 -34.59
N VAL A 113 30.83 -12.21 -34.73
CA VAL A 113 29.92 -12.53 -35.86
C VAL A 113 30.51 -12.14 -37.20
N ALA A 114 31.15 -10.97 -37.31
CA ALA A 114 31.81 -10.54 -38.52
C ALA A 114 33.01 -11.47 -38.89
N ALA A 115 33.78 -11.88 -37.90
CA ALA A 115 34.89 -12.81 -38.08
C ALA A 115 34.43 -14.21 -38.56
N LEU A 116 33.33 -14.71 -37.98
CA LEU A 116 32.76 -16.00 -38.39
C LEU A 116 32.20 -15.97 -39.81
N LEU A 117 31.52 -14.88 -40.19
CA LEU A 117 31.03 -14.70 -41.56
C LEU A 117 32.18 -14.61 -42.57
N GLY A 118 33.25 -13.88 -42.24
CA GLY A 118 34.45 -13.81 -43.06
C GLY A 118 35.10 -15.18 -43.30
N LEU A 119 35.15 -16.03 -42.27
CA LEU A 119 35.71 -17.35 -42.31
C LEU A 119 34.87 -18.30 -43.20
N ILE A 120 33.54 -18.20 -43.16
CA ILE A 120 32.64 -18.94 -44.00
C ILE A 120 32.79 -18.58 -45.48
N VAL A 121 32.90 -17.27 -45.80
CA VAL A 121 33.11 -16.79 -47.17
C VAL A 121 34.46 -17.29 -47.71
N LEU A 122 35.52 -17.24 -46.89
CA LEU A 122 36.83 -17.70 -47.31
C LEU A 122 36.88 -19.22 -47.55
N ALA A 123 36.16 -20.01 -46.74
CA ALA A 123 36.01 -21.43 -46.95
C ALA A 123 35.26 -21.77 -48.25
N ALA A 124 34.20 -21.01 -48.57
CA ALA A 124 33.41 -21.18 -49.79
C ALA A 124 34.23 -20.84 -51.06
N VAL A 125 35.18 -19.93 -51.02
CA VAL A 125 36.07 -19.60 -52.14
C VAL A 125 37.18 -20.63 -52.34
N GLN A 126 37.59 -21.35 -51.31
CA GLN A 126 38.64 -22.38 -51.45
C GLN A 126 38.10 -23.74 -51.89
N PHE A 127 36.82 -24.02 -51.72
CA PHE A 127 36.22 -25.32 -52.01
C PHE A 127 35.23 -25.27 -53.21
N GLY A 128 35.05 -24.14 -53.88
CA GLY A 128 34.30 -23.97 -55.13
C GLY A 128 35.25 -23.76 -56.29
#